data_8f5d7d71eb45d553475daf79f1265be0
#
_entry.id   8f5d7d71eb45d553475daf79f1265be0
#
_cell.length_a   1.000
_cell.length_b   1.000
_cell.length_c   1.000
_cell.angle_alpha   90.00
_cell.angle_beta   90.00
_cell.angle_gamma   90.00
#
_symmetry.space_group_name_H-M   'P 1'
#
loop_
_entity.id
_entity.type
_entity.pdbx_description
1 polymer ?
#
loop_
_entity_poly.entity_id
_entity_poly.type
_entity_poly.pdbx_seq_one_letter_code
_entity_poly.pdbx_strand_id
1 'polypeptide(L)'
;MNTLLSLISTVILTSNITSSTPSFAKPGPDLNTQVQHLSTKAPKLNKNVLKLALTAYKNANKRGAVKKPVLTVIDYSLPSNKQRMWVFDVRNEKLLYNTYVAHGKNSGVVANQFSNRESSKQSSLGTYITKNTYIGHKGYSLNLQGLDRGFNDNAYNRRVVIHGAWYVEPDFIKKAGRAGLSWGCPAIAQTLAKPVINTIKNGSVVFAYYPDKKFLSNSGYLVA
;
A
#
# COMPACT_ATOMS: atom_id res chain seq x y z
N MET A 1 -67.47 -5.81 -60.04
CA MET A 1 -67.40 -5.80 -58.58
C MET A 1 -66.33 -6.74 -58.20
N ASN A 2 -65.08 -6.24 -57.99
CA ASN A 2 -63.92 -7.04 -57.63
C ASN A 2 -63.53 -6.68 -56.20
N THR A 3 -63.63 -7.63 -55.28
CA THR A 3 -63.23 -7.56 -53.93
C THR A 3 -61.72 -8.04 -53.81
N LEU A 4 -60.81 -7.12 -53.52
CA LEU A 4 -59.41 -7.43 -53.15
C LEU A 4 -59.39 -7.90 -51.69
N LEU A 5 -58.96 -9.13 -51.48
CA LEU A 5 -58.52 -9.60 -50.15
C LEU A 5 -57.07 -9.17 -49.91
N SER A 6 -56.83 -8.37 -48.82
CA SER A 6 -55.50 -7.99 -48.33
C SER A 6 -55.03 -9.03 -47.30
N LEU A 7 -53.96 -9.74 -47.64
CA LEU A 7 -53.23 -10.63 -46.69
C LEU A 7 -52.25 -9.81 -45.85
N ILE A 8 -52.56 -9.68 -44.56
CA ILE A 8 -51.61 -9.08 -43.56
C ILE A 8 -50.71 -10.18 -43.06
N SER A 9 -49.43 -10.12 -43.43
CA SER A 9 -48.37 -11.02 -42.95
C SER A 9 -47.81 -10.51 -41.63
N THR A 10 -48.11 -11.18 -40.52
CA THR A 10 -47.58 -10.84 -39.18
C THR A 10 -46.21 -11.46 -39.02
N VAL A 11 -45.15 -10.62 -39.01
CA VAL A 11 -43.79 -11.04 -38.70
C VAL A 11 -43.64 -11.08 -37.19
N ILE A 12 -43.50 -12.27 -36.62
CA ILE A 12 -43.18 -12.46 -35.19
C ILE A 12 -41.65 -12.36 -35.03
N LEU A 13 -41.17 -11.25 -34.48
CA LEU A 13 -39.78 -11.07 -34.08
C LEU A 13 -39.55 -11.80 -32.72
N THR A 14 -38.94 -12.97 -32.72
CA THR A 14 -38.49 -13.65 -31.51
C THR A 14 -37.18 -13.04 -31.05
N SER A 15 -37.22 -12.20 -30.03
CA SER A 15 -36.00 -11.69 -29.35
C SER A 15 -35.39 -12.79 -28.48
N ASN A 16 -34.26 -13.32 -28.91
CA ASN A 16 -33.41 -14.17 -28.06
C ASN A 16 -32.76 -13.35 -26.95
N ILE A 17 -33.35 -13.36 -25.77
CA ILE A 17 -32.74 -12.80 -24.55
C ILE A 17 -31.69 -13.82 -24.10
N THR A 18 -30.42 -13.59 -24.45
CA THR A 18 -29.28 -14.31 -23.85
C THR A 18 -29.11 -13.79 -22.44
N SER A 19 -29.56 -14.54 -21.45
CA SER A 19 -29.27 -14.28 -20.04
C SER A 19 -27.78 -14.53 -19.80
N SER A 20 -26.97 -13.46 -19.75
CA SER A 20 -25.62 -13.54 -19.26
C SER A 20 -25.66 -13.77 -17.74
N THR A 21 -25.42 -15.00 -17.31
CA THR A 21 -25.16 -15.30 -15.90
C THR A 21 -23.98 -14.46 -15.42
N PRO A 22 -24.08 -13.72 -14.29
CA PRO A 22 -22.95 -12.99 -13.76
C PRO A 22 -21.84 -13.98 -13.42
N SER A 23 -20.71 -13.85 -14.08
CA SER A 23 -19.48 -14.59 -13.75
C SER A 23 -19.06 -14.17 -12.34
N PHE A 24 -19.33 -14.99 -11.34
CA PHE A 24 -18.76 -14.82 -10.01
C PHE A 24 -17.24 -14.98 -10.15
N ALA A 25 -16.51 -13.86 -10.07
CA ALA A 25 -15.06 -13.88 -10.00
C ALA A 25 -14.67 -14.83 -8.87
N LYS A 26 -13.81 -15.82 -9.17
CA LYS A 26 -13.32 -16.77 -8.16
C LYS A 26 -12.84 -15.98 -6.93
N PRO A 27 -13.26 -16.35 -5.71
CA PRO A 27 -12.73 -15.73 -4.50
C PRO A 27 -11.21 -15.83 -4.53
N GLY A 28 -10.52 -14.71 -4.30
CA GLY A 28 -9.07 -14.70 -4.24
C GLY A 28 -8.57 -15.66 -3.16
N PRO A 29 -7.28 -16.07 -3.20
CA PRO A 29 -6.74 -17.03 -2.25
C PRO A 29 -6.99 -16.58 -0.81
N ASP A 30 -7.18 -17.54 0.09
CA ASP A 30 -7.29 -17.25 1.51
C ASP A 30 -6.02 -16.57 2.05
N LEU A 31 -6.12 -15.95 3.22
CA LEU A 31 -5.02 -15.17 3.79
C LEU A 31 -3.75 -16.00 4.01
N ASN A 32 -3.89 -17.23 4.51
CA ASN A 32 -2.72 -18.06 4.84
C ASN A 32 -2.00 -18.55 3.59
N THR A 33 -2.74 -18.97 2.57
CA THR A 33 -2.21 -19.33 1.24
C THR A 33 -1.47 -18.14 0.62
N GLN A 34 -2.04 -16.94 0.67
CA GLN A 34 -1.41 -15.73 0.14
C GLN A 34 -0.12 -15.37 0.91
N VAL A 35 -0.13 -15.48 2.25
CA VAL A 35 1.08 -15.31 3.07
C VAL A 35 2.15 -16.32 2.68
N GLN A 36 1.76 -17.59 2.49
CA GLN A 36 2.70 -18.65 2.11
C GLN A 36 3.37 -18.33 0.77
N HIS A 37 2.59 -18.00 -0.26
CA HIS A 37 3.12 -17.70 -1.59
C HIS A 37 4.01 -16.45 -1.60
N LEU A 38 3.55 -15.35 -1.01
CA LEU A 38 4.33 -14.10 -1.00
C LEU A 38 5.58 -14.20 -0.12
N SER A 39 5.57 -15.01 0.94
CA SER A 39 6.76 -15.22 1.78
C SER A 39 7.90 -15.91 1.01
N THR A 40 7.62 -16.78 0.04
CA THR A 40 8.65 -17.37 -0.82
C THR A 40 9.33 -16.34 -1.72
N LYS A 41 8.61 -15.27 -2.09
CA LYS A 41 9.14 -14.16 -2.92
C LYS A 41 9.90 -13.13 -2.09
N ALA A 42 9.65 -13.08 -0.78
CA ALA A 42 10.26 -12.12 0.14
C ALA A 42 10.81 -12.84 1.41
N PRO A 43 11.82 -13.71 1.29
CA PRO A 43 12.27 -14.55 2.39
C PRO A 43 12.87 -13.77 3.58
N LYS A 44 13.24 -12.50 3.35
CA LYS A 44 13.76 -11.60 4.41
C LYS A 44 12.66 -10.86 5.18
N LEU A 45 11.41 -10.90 4.69
CA LEU A 45 10.27 -10.31 5.39
C LEU A 45 9.71 -11.33 6.39
N ASN A 46 9.55 -10.92 7.64
CA ASN A 46 8.93 -11.76 8.66
C ASN A 46 7.49 -12.14 8.26
N LYS A 47 7.15 -13.43 8.30
CA LYS A 47 5.84 -13.95 7.89
C LYS A 47 4.69 -13.35 8.69
N ASN A 48 4.89 -13.08 10.00
CA ASN A 48 3.87 -12.46 10.82
C ASN A 48 3.65 -10.99 10.41
N VAL A 49 4.70 -10.26 10.07
CA VAL A 49 4.59 -8.89 9.54
C VAL A 49 3.84 -8.89 8.21
N LEU A 50 4.17 -9.82 7.31
CA LEU A 50 3.46 -9.98 6.03
C LEU A 50 1.99 -10.32 6.26
N LYS A 51 1.67 -11.23 7.21
CA LYS A 51 0.29 -11.59 7.58
C LYS A 51 -0.49 -10.36 8.07
N LEU A 52 0.08 -9.56 8.97
CA LEU A 52 -0.53 -8.33 9.46
C LEU A 52 -0.76 -7.32 8.31
N ALA A 53 0.22 -7.14 7.44
CA ALA A 53 0.10 -6.24 6.29
C ALA A 53 -1.00 -6.68 5.31
N LEU A 54 -1.11 -7.98 5.03
CA LEU A 54 -2.19 -8.53 4.20
C LEU A 54 -3.56 -8.43 4.88
N THR A 55 -3.63 -8.60 6.21
CA THR A 55 -4.85 -8.35 6.98
C THR A 55 -5.29 -6.90 6.84
N ALA A 56 -4.38 -5.96 7.06
CA ALA A 56 -4.64 -4.54 6.89
C ALA A 56 -5.09 -4.20 5.46
N TYR A 57 -4.42 -4.77 4.45
CA TYR A 57 -4.81 -4.62 3.05
C TYR A 57 -6.24 -5.15 2.77
N LYS A 58 -6.57 -6.37 3.22
CA LYS A 58 -7.90 -6.97 3.04
C LYS A 58 -8.99 -6.14 3.72
N ASN A 59 -8.74 -5.65 4.94
CA ASN A 59 -9.68 -4.79 5.66
C ASN A 59 -9.84 -3.40 4.99
N ALA A 60 -8.77 -2.80 4.49
CA ALA A 60 -8.83 -1.57 3.70
C ALA A 60 -9.61 -1.77 2.38
N ASN A 61 -9.39 -2.90 1.72
CA ASN A 61 -10.12 -3.26 0.49
C ASN A 61 -11.62 -3.49 0.77
N LYS A 62 -11.96 -4.23 1.82
CA LYS A 62 -13.36 -4.46 2.25
C LYS A 62 -14.10 -3.15 2.54
N ARG A 63 -13.39 -2.14 3.05
CA ARG A 63 -13.93 -0.79 3.32
C ARG A 63 -13.91 0.13 2.09
N GLY A 64 -13.58 -0.38 0.90
CA GLY A 64 -13.58 0.38 -0.35
C GLY A 64 -12.44 1.39 -0.52
N ALA A 65 -11.42 1.36 0.36
CA ALA A 65 -10.32 2.31 0.29
C ALA A 65 -9.30 1.98 -0.81
N VAL A 66 -9.18 0.71 -1.21
CA VAL A 66 -8.17 0.24 -2.16
C VAL A 66 -8.67 0.38 -3.59
N LYS A 67 -7.89 1.07 -4.44
CA LYS A 67 -8.16 1.22 -5.88
C LYS A 67 -7.13 0.47 -6.74
N LYS A 68 -6.01 0.07 -6.15
CA LYS A 68 -4.89 -0.57 -6.82
C LYS A 68 -4.44 -1.80 -6.02
N PRO A 69 -4.32 -2.99 -6.64
CA PRO A 69 -3.96 -4.22 -5.92
C PRO A 69 -2.47 -4.28 -5.58
N VAL A 70 -1.96 -3.22 -4.99
CA VAL A 70 -0.56 -3.09 -4.59
C VAL A 70 -0.47 -2.84 -3.08
N LEU A 71 0.40 -3.59 -2.42
CA LEU A 71 0.70 -3.48 -1.00
C LEU A 71 2.18 -3.16 -0.81
N THR A 72 2.46 -2.07 -0.11
CA THR A 72 3.79 -1.74 0.38
C THR A 72 3.88 -2.08 1.85
N VAL A 73 4.90 -2.82 2.25
CA VAL A 73 5.19 -3.16 3.66
C VAL A 73 6.49 -2.48 4.05
N ILE A 74 6.47 -1.72 5.15
CA ILE A 74 7.66 -1.12 5.77
C ILE A 74 7.81 -1.75 7.15
N ASP A 75 8.92 -2.42 7.39
CA ASP A 75 9.21 -3.03 8.69
C ASP A 75 10.25 -2.19 9.44
N TYR A 76 9.79 -1.30 10.30
CA TYR A 76 10.64 -0.44 11.12
C TYR A 76 11.31 -1.18 12.29
N SER A 77 10.95 -2.44 12.56
CA SER A 77 11.69 -3.25 13.54
C SER A 77 13.09 -3.64 13.05
N LEU A 78 13.31 -3.59 11.73
CA LEU A 78 14.60 -3.81 11.12
C LEU A 78 15.44 -2.51 11.10
N PRO A 79 16.77 -2.59 11.23
CA PRO A 79 17.63 -1.41 11.11
C PRO A 79 17.63 -0.85 9.68
N SER A 80 17.92 0.46 9.55
CA SER A 80 17.79 1.16 8.27
C SER A 80 18.85 0.81 7.22
N ASN A 81 19.88 0.07 7.59
CA ASN A 81 20.86 -0.53 6.67
C ASN A 81 20.39 -1.88 6.10
N LYS A 82 19.16 -2.28 6.37
CA LYS A 82 18.51 -3.41 5.71
C LYS A 82 17.47 -2.92 4.75
N GLN A 83 17.27 -3.65 3.66
CA GLN A 83 16.15 -3.45 2.74
C GLN A 83 14.87 -3.87 3.45
N ARG A 84 14.21 -2.92 4.11
CA ARG A 84 13.06 -3.12 5.01
C ARG A 84 11.75 -2.55 4.47
N MET A 85 11.71 -2.28 3.17
CA MET A 85 10.52 -1.91 2.43
C MET A 85 10.33 -2.87 1.26
N TRP A 86 9.14 -3.47 1.16
CA TRP A 86 8.73 -4.38 0.08
C TRP A 86 7.47 -3.83 -0.59
N VAL A 87 7.38 -3.99 -1.90
CA VAL A 87 6.20 -3.64 -2.68
C VAL A 87 5.72 -4.89 -3.42
N PHE A 88 4.49 -5.28 -3.19
CA PHE A 88 3.87 -6.45 -3.80
C PHE A 88 2.74 -6.08 -4.73
N ASP A 89 2.64 -6.75 -5.87
CA ASP A 89 1.38 -6.92 -6.59
C ASP A 89 0.62 -8.05 -5.91
N VAL A 90 -0.44 -7.70 -5.18
CA VAL A 90 -1.21 -8.65 -4.37
C VAL A 90 -2.08 -9.57 -5.25
N ARG A 91 -2.52 -9.08 -6.42
CA ARG A 91 -3.34 -9.86 -7.35
C ARG A 91 -2.52 -10.94 -8.05
N ASN A 92 -1.32 -10.58 -8.52
CA ASN A 92 -0.44 -11.49 -9.26
C ASN A 92 0.59 -12.18 -8.36
N GLU A 93 0.54 -11.95 -7.04
CA GLU A 93 1.44 -12.52 -6.02
C GLU A 93 2.92 -12.35 -6.37
N LYS A 94 3.30 -11.13 -6.82
CA LYS A 94 4.66 -10.79 -7.22
C LYS A 94 5.29 -9.78 -6.28
N LEU A 95 6.57 -9.98 -5.95
CA LEU A 95 7.41 -8.94 -5.37
C LEU A 95 7.87 -8.01 -6.49
N LEU A 96 7.50 -6.71 -6.39
CA LEU A 96 7.87 -5.70 -7.38
C LEU A 96 9.15 -4.97 -6.98
N TYR A 97 9.30 -4.62 -5.69
CA TYR A 97 10.48 -3.93 -5.16
C TYR A 97 10.81 -4.43 -3.76
N ASN A 98 12.12 -4.49 -3.47
CA ASN A 98 12.65 -4.58 -2.12
C ASN A 98 13.78 -3.54 -1.98
N THR A 99 13.62 -2.58 -1.06
CA THR A 99 14.54 -1.44 -0.98
C THR A 99 14.73 -0.93 0.45
N TYR A 100 15.69 -0.02 0.59
CA TYR A 100 15.90 0.73 1.82
C TYR A 100 14.82 1.80 2.01
N VAL A 101 14.53 2.11 3.27
CA VAL A 101 13.65 3.24 3.62
C VAL A 101 14.13 3.90 4.91
N ALA A 102 14.20 5.23 4.90
CA ALA A 102 14.50 6.04 6.08
C ALA A 102 13.25 6.24 6.95
N HIS A 103 13.46 6.63 8.19
CA HIS A 103 12.45 7.03 9.15
C HIS A 103 12.73 8.42 9.72
N GLY A 104 11.82 8.94 10.54
CA GLY A 104 11.90 10.26 11.16
C GLY A 104 13.03 10.37 12.18
N LYS A 105 13.73 11.51 12.20
CA LYS A 105 14.89 11.73 13.06
C LYS A 105 14.59 11.58 14.56
N ASN A 106 13.38 11.95 14.98
CA ASN A 106 12.98 11.81 16.37
C ASN A 106 12.36 10.43 16.67
N SER A 107 12.36 9.50 15.70
CA SER A 107 12.05 8.09 15.95
C SER A 107 13.23 7.31 16.53
N GLY A 108 14.39 7.93 16.67
CA GLY A 108 15.64 7.31 17.18
C GLY A 108 16.62 6.96 16.06
N VAL A 109 17.82 6.58 16.42
CA VAL A 109 18.82 6.06 15.47
C VAL A 109 18.34 4.73 14.88
N VAL A 110 17.85 3.86 15.75
CA VAL A 110 17.03 2.71 15.40
C VAL A 110 15.58 3.12 15.70
N ALA A 111 14.69 2.96 14.74
CA ALA A 111 13.30 3.39 14.89
C ALA A 111 12.61 2.60 16.01
N ASN A 112 12.32 3.26 17.12
CA ASN A 112 11.64 2.70 18.29
C ASN A 112 10.61 3.65 18.91
N GLN A 113 10.49 4.88 18.38
CA GLN A 113 9.52 5.88 18.80
C GLN A 113 8.71 6.36 17.60
N PHE A 114 7.39 6.41 17.77
CA PHE A 114 6.45 6.76 16.70
C PHE A 114 5.41 7.75 17.21
N SER A 115 4.90 8.59 16.34
CA SER A 115 3.94 9.62 16.73
C SER A 115 3.03 10.01 15.59
N ASN A 116 1.77 10.33 15.96
CA ASN A 116 0.79 10.95 15.09
C ASN A 116 0.70 12.48 15.29
N ARG A 117 1.51 13.05 16.22
CA ARG A 117 1.51 14.47 16.55
C ARG A 117 2.20 15.28 15.47
N GLU A 118 1.63 16.45 15.16
CA GLU A 118 2.25 17.42 14.29
C GLU A 118 3.62 17.86 14.82
N SER A 119 4.53 18.20 13.95
CA SER A 119 5.90 18.65 14.27
C SER A 119 6.75 17.69 15.10
N SER A 120 6.28 16.47 15.39
CA SER A 120 7.04 15.47 16.16
C SER A 120 8.34 15.04 15.49
N LYS A 121 8.42 15.17 14.17
CA LYS A 121 9.53 14.64 13.33
C LYS A 121 9.74 13.13 13.51
N GLN A 122 8.72 12.42 14.01
CA GLN A 122 8.67 10.97 14.15
C GLN A 122 7.86 10.35 13.02
N SER A 123 8.22 9.15 12.62
CA SER A 123 7.39 8.32 11.74
C SER A 123 6.12 7.90 12.49
N SER A 124 5.09 7.52 11.75
CA SER A 124 3.84 6.99 12.31
C SER A 124 3.67 5.55 11.84
N LEU A 125 3.04 4.73 12.69
CA LEU A 125 2.70 3.33 12.38
C LEU A 125 1.31 3.26 11.76
N GLY A 126 1.05 2.17 11.04
CA GLY A 126 -0.29 1.83 10.61
C GLY A 126 -0.47 1.71 9.11
N THR A 127 -1.73 1.64 8.75
CA THR A 127 -2.22 1.49 7.38
C THR A 127 -2.44 2.86 6.74
N TYR A 128 -1.93 3.03 5.55
CA TYR A 128 -2.15 4.23 4.75
C TYR A 128 -2.75 3.87 3.40
N ILE A 129 -3.45 4.84 2.81
CA ILE A 129 -3.77 4.82 1.39
C ILE A 129 -2.96 5.88 0.66
N THR A 130 -2.37 5.49 -0.46
CA THR A 130 -1.62 6.43 -1.32
C THR A 130 -2.57 7.34 -2.09
N LYS A 131 -2.23 8.62 -2.18
CA LYS A 131 -3.00 9.64 -2.90
C LYS A 131 -2.28 10.08 -4.18
N ASN A 132 -2.53 11.30 -4.58
CA ASN A 132 -1.86 11.97 -5.70
C ASN A 132 -0.39 12.29 -5.41
N THR A 133 0.32 12.53 -6.47
CA THR A 133 1.72 12.98 -6.45
C THR A 133 1.81 14.49 -6.68
N TYR A 134 2.93 15.09 -6.25
CA TYR A 134 3.27 16.48 -6.53
C TYR A 134 4.79 16.66 -6.61
N ILE A 135 5.23 17.79 -7.13
CA ILE A 135 6.64 18.23 -7.09
C ILE A 135 6.80 19.25 -5.97
N GLY A 136 7.61 18.94 -4.98
CA GLY A 136 7.91 19.82 -3.83
C GLY A 136 9.40 19.93 -3.55
N HIS A 137 9.77 20.46 -2.39
CA HIS A 137 11.19 20.61 -1.99
C HIS A 137 11.98 19.30 -1.98
N LYS A 138 11.30 18.16 -1.85
CA LYS A 138 11.91 16.82 -1.92
C LYS A 138 11.80 16.19 -3.31
N GLY A 139 11.47 16.99 -4.34
CA GLY A 139 11.20 16.53 -5.69
C GLY A 139 9.86 15.78 -5.78
N TYR A 140 9.81 14.77 -6.64
CA TYR A 140 8.61 13.98 -6.89
C TYR A 140 8.20 13.20 -5.64
N SER A 141 7.06 13.53 -5.11
CA SER A 141 6.57 13.08 -3.79
C SER A 141 5.15 12.53 -3.89
N LEU A 142 4.82 11.55 -3.03
CA LEU A 142 3.54 10.86 -2.97
C LEU A 142 2.86 11.13 -1.63
N ASN A 143 1.68 11.72 -1.66
CA ASN A 143 0.87 11.96 -0.48
C ASN A 143 0.33 10.65 0.13
N LEU A 144 0.36 10.57 1.46
CA LEU A 144 -0.17 9.45 2.24
C LEU A 144 -1.33 9.92 3.11
N GLN A 145 -2.47 9.21 3.01
CA GLN A 145 -3.60 9.34 3.94
C GLN A 145 -3.55 8.21 4.94
N GLY A 146 -3.38 8.52 6.22
CA GLY A 146 -3.44 7.54 7.29
C GLY A 146 -4.87 7.09 7.54
N LEU A 147 -5.04 5.82 7.85
CA LEU A 147 -6.34 5.18 8.08
C LEU A 147 -6.53 4.72 9.54
N ASP A 148 -5.46 4.56 10.31
CA ASP A 148 -5.50 4.11 11.70
C ASP A 148 -5.64 5.30 12.66
N ARG A 149 -6.84 5.45 13.23
CA ARG A 149 -7.18 6.54 14.16
C ARG A 149 -6.26 6.54 15.37
N GLY A 150 -5.70 7.71 15.67
CA GLY A 150 -4.77 7.91 16.80
C GLY A 150 -3.33 7.48 16.51
N PHE A 151 -3.06 6.75 15.41
CA PHE A 151 -1.71 6.27 15.04
C PHE A 151 -1.13 7.00 13.84
N ASN A 152 -1.92 7.23 12.79
CA ASN A 152 -1.47 7.90 11.57
C ASN A 152 -2.54 8.72 10.85
N ASP A 153 -3.75 8.82 11.37
CA ASP A 153 -4.88 9.54 10.75
C ASP A 153 -4.57 11.03 10.50
N ASN A 154 -3.60 11.61 11.23
CA ASN A 154 -3.11 12.97 10.99
C ASN A 154 -2.00 13.07 9.94
N ALA A 155 -1.60 11.96 9.31
CA ALA A 155 -0.46 11.93 8.40
C ALA A 155 -0.59 12.89 7.22
N TYR A 156 -1.78 13.02 6.63
CA TYR A 156 -2.01 13.92 5.50
C TYR A 156 -1.80 15.40 5.90
N ASN A 157 -2.35 15.83 7.03
CA ASN A 157 -2.19 17.18 7.57
C ASN A 157 -0.72 17.45 7.94
N ARG A 158 -0.03 16.46 8.49
CA ARG A 158 1.40 16.50 8.80
C ARG A 158 2.30 16.45 7.55
N ARG A 159 1.70 16.35 6.35
CA ARG A 159 2.43 16.22 5.07
C ARG A 159 3.43 15.06 5.07
N VAL A 160 3.02 13.92 5.64
CA VAL A 160 3.79 12.67 5.55
C VAL A 160 3.65 12.14 4.13
N VAL A 161 4.79 12.01 3.43
CA VAL A 161 4.85 11.62 2.02
C VAL A 161 5.94 10.57 1.81
N ILE A 162 5.84 9.77 0.73
CA ILE A 162 6.98 9.02 0.20
C ILE A 162 7.71 9.92 -0.78
N HIS A 163 9.04 10.06 -0.61
CA HIS A 163 9.89 10.87 -1.47
C HIS A 163 11.28 10.25 -1.65
N GLY A 164 12.00 10.70 -2.67
CA GLY A 164 13.40 10.35 -2.87
C GLY A 164 14.34 11.12 -1.94
N ALA A 165 15.45 10.49 -1.54
CA ALA A 165 16.47 11.14 -0.74
C ALA A 165 17.85 10.53 -1.00
N TRP A 166 18.86 11.38 -1.21
CA TRP A 166 20.25 10.98 -1.42
C TRP A 166 20.83 10.19 -0.25
N TYR A 167 20.38 10.49 0.97
CA TYR A 167 20.83 9.82 2.19
C TYR A 167 20.21 8.41 2.39
N VAL A 168 19.51 7.89 1.39
CA VAL A 168 18.97 6.52 1.31
C VAL A 168 19.59 5.74 0.13
N GLU A 169 20.49 6.36 -0.61
CA GLU A 169 21.23 5.66 -1.66
C GLU A 169 22.10 4.55 -1.07
N PRO A 170 22.22 3.39 -1.73
CA PRO A 170 23.01 2.25 -1.24
C PRO A 170 24.45 2.62 -0.86
N ASP A 171 25.11 3.45 -1.66
CA ASP A 171 26.49 3.90 -1.41
C ASP A 171 26.60 4.76 -0.16
N PHE A 172 25.61 5.63 0.09
CA PHE A 172 25.55 6.39 1.34
C PHE A 172 25.39 5.45 2.54
N ILE A 173 24.46 4.49 2.45
CA ILE A 173 24.20 3.53 3.54
C ILE A 173 25.43 2.68 3.82
N LYS A 174 26.14 2.24 2.78
CA LYS A 174 27.39 1.48 2.91
C LYS A 174 28.46 2.26 3.66
N LYS A 175 28.62 3.56 3.35
CA LYS A 175 29.62 4.44 3.99
C LYS A 175 29.22 4.83 5.42
N ALA A 176 27.93 5.15 5.64
CA ALA A 176 27.41 5.64 6.92
C ALA A 176 26.97 4.54 7.90
N GLY A 177 26.91 3.27 7.43
CA GLY A 177 26.42 2.14 8.22
C GLY A 177 24.89 2.12 8.40
N ARG A 178 24.16 3.16 7.94
CA ARG A 178 22.71 3.31 8.05
C ARG A 178 22.18 4.32 7.03
N ALA A 179 20.86 4.31 6.78
CA ALA A 179 20.22 5.40 6.08
C ALA A 179 20.22 6.68 6.92
N GLY A 180 20.18 7.83 6.27
CA GLY A 180 19.91 9.09 6.94
C GLY A 180 18.50 9.16 7.51
N LEU A 181 18.12 10.31 8.07
CA LEU A 181 16.88 10.50 8.81
C LEU A 181 16.03 11.61 8.14
N SER A 182 14.73 11.35 8.02
CA SER A 182 13.75 12.31 7.53
C SER A 182 13.11 13.13 8.68
N TRP A 183 12.08 13.92 8.38
CA TRP A 183 11.26 14.58 9.40
C TRP A 183 9.95 13.81 9.68
N GLY A 184 9.96 12.50 9.47
CA GLY A 184 8.83 11.61 9.70
C GLY A 184 8.37 10.87 8.46
N CYS A 185 8.71 11.35 7.28
CA CYS A 185 8.37 10.73 5.99
C CYS A 185 9.13 9.41 5.79
N PRO A 186 8.52 8.38 5.20
CA PRO A 186 9.28 7.27 4.61
C PRO A 186 10.01 7.78 3.35
N ALA A 187 11.33 7.93 3.43
CA ALA A 187 12.15 8.32 2.29
C ALA A 187 12.87 7.10 1.71
N ILE A 188 12.96 7.01 0.39
CA ILE A 188 13.62 5.94 -0.35
C ILE A 188 14.78 6.49 -1.18
N ALA A 189 15.60 5.63 -1.78
CA ALA A 189 16.66 6.06 -2.68
C ALA A 189 16.10 6.98 -3.78
N GLN A 190 16.79 8.08 -4.07
CA GLN A 190 16.35 9.07 -5.05
C GLN A 190 16.22 8.45 -6.44
N THR A 191 17.15 7.56 -6.78
CA THR A 191 17.18 6.81 -8.04
C THR A 191 15.95 5.91 -8.22
N LEU A 192 15.36 5.40 -7.11
CA LEU A 192 14.18 4.54 -7.11
C LEU A 192 12.86 5.30 -6.89
N ALA A 193 12.90 6.59 -6.53
CA ALA A 193 11.70 7.32 -6.13
C ALA A 193 10.64 7.36 -7.25
N LYS A 194 11.01 7.75 -8.46
CA LYS A 194 10.06 7.86 -9.57
C LYS A 194 9.40 6.54 -9.95
N PRO A 195 10.12 5.44 -10.20
CA PRO A 195 9.50 4.16 -10.56
C PRO A 195 8.65 3.58 -9.42
N VAL A 196 9.11 3.61 -8.16
CA VAL A 196 8.34 3.11 -7.01
C VAL A 196 7.07 3.93 -6.81
N ILE A 197 7.15 5.27 -6.77
CA ILE A 197 5.99 6.14 -6.60
C ILE A 197 4.96 5.91 -7.71
N ASN A 198 5.39 5.80 -8.97
CA ASN A 198 4.49 5.52 -10.09
C ASN A 198 3.77 4.16 -9.96
N THR A 199 4.43 3.17 -9.39
CA THR A 199 3.84 1.86 -9.11
C THR A 199 2.78 1.95 -8.03
N ILE A 200 3.05 2.67 -6.94
CA ILE A 200 2.19 2.64 -5.75
C ILE A 200 1.18 3.78 -5.65
N LYS A 201 1.27 4.86 -6.44
CA LYS A 201 0.35 6.02 -6.37
C LYS A 201 -1.11 5.66 -6.67
N ASN A 202 -2.04 6.51 -6.18
CA ASN A 202 -3.47 6.51 -6.51
C ASN A 202 -4.22 5.26 -6.01
N GLY A 203 -4.18 5.02 -4.70
CA GLY A 203 -5.06 4.07 -4.04
C GLY A 203 -4.47 2.69 -3.76
N SER A 204 -3.15 2.57 -3.61
CA SER A 204 -2.52 1.39 -3.03
C SER A 204 -2.39 1.50 -1.51
N VAL A 205 -2.17 0.38 -0.83
CA VAL A 205 -1.93 0.35 0.62
C VAL A 205 -0.44 0.44 0.93
N VAL A 206 -0.11 1.24 1.95
CA VAL A 206 1.20 1.20 2.63
C VAL A 206 0.96 0.82 4.08
N PHE A 207 1.63 -0.22 4.55
CA PHE A 207 1.58 -0.69 5.93
C PHE A 207 2.93 -0.46 6.59
N ALA A 208 2.97 0.45 7.59
CA ALA A 208 4.16 0.75 8.39
C ALA A 208 4.10 0.01 9.72
N TYR A 209 4.97 -0.94 9.90
CA TYR A 209 5.00 -1.86 11.04
C TYR A 209 6.14 -1.53 12.02
N TYR A 210 5.82 -1.70 13.29
CA TYR A 210 6.72 -1.91 14.43
C TYR A 210 5.98 -2.75 15.47
N PRO A 211 6.62 -3.58 16.30
CA PRO A 211 5.95 -4.41 17.31
C PRO A 211 5.52 -3.58 18.54
N ASP A 212 4.77 -2.51 18.28
CA ASP A 212 4.13 -1.68 19.31
C ASP A 212 2.84 -2.33 19.79
N LYS A 213 2.77 -2.71 21.06
CA LYS A 213 1.62 -3.41 21.64
C LYS A 213 0.34 -2.60 21.52
N LYS A 214 0.40 -1.27 21.77
CA LYS A 214 -0.75 -0.38 21.69
C LYS A 214 -1.30 -0.31 20.27
N PHE A 215 -0.43 -0.16 19.27
CA PHE A 215 -0.81 -0.16 17.87
C PHE A 215 -1.44 -1.50 17.46
N LEU A 216 -0.77 -2.61 17.75
CA LEU A 216 -1.23 -3.95 17.33
C LEU A 216 -2.58 -4.33 17.93
N SER A 217 -2.88 -3.88 19.16
CA SER A 217 -4.15 -4.19 19.84
C SER A 217 -5.30 -3.24 19.48
N ASN A 218 -5.02 -2.05 18.93
CA ASN A 218 -6.03 -1.01 18.72
C ASN A 218 -6.15 -0.52 17.27
N SER A 219 -5.33 -1.04 16.35
CA SER A 219 -5.48 -0.70 14.94
C SER A 219 -6.79 -1.23 14.38
N GLY A 220 -7.66 -0.34 13.89
CA GLY A 220 -8.93 -0.71 13.29
C GLY A 220 -8.78 -1.50 11.97
N TYR A 221 -7.58 -1.65 11.46
CA TYR A 221 -7.28 -2.43 10.26
C TYR A 221 -6.61 -3.77 10.54
N LEU A 222 -6.19 -4.02 11.79
CA LEU A 222 -5.61 -5.29 12.24
C LEU A 222 -6.58 -6.14 13.05
N VAL A 223 -7.45 -5.50 13.83
CA VAL A 223 -8.51 -6.19 14.59
C VAL A 223 -9.82 -6.18 13.78
N ALA A 224 -10.56 -7.28 13.85
CA ALA A 224 -11.82 -7.46 13.14
C ALA A 224 -12.95 -6.68 13.81
#